data_777f0861ee1903d8479c584fd0f0d58c
#
_entry.id   777f0861ee1903d8479c584fd0f0d58c
#
_cell.length_a   1.000
_cell.length_b   1.000
_cell.length_c   1.000
_cell.angle_alpha   90.00
_cell.angle_beta   90.00
_cell.angle_gamma   90.00
#
_symmetry.space_group_name_H-M   'P 1'
#
loop_
_entity.id
_entity.type
_entity.pdbx_description
1 polymer ?
#
loop_
_entity_poly.entity_id
_entity_poly.type
_entity_poly.pdbx_seq_one_letter_code
_entity_poly.pdbx_strand_id
1 'polypeptide(L)'
;MAPFKPRLLRETAEIAFSQIKRFIEPRLAEEFSLRRVTPPLYVPVGSGLNDPGEAIRFRLPGTGQEVELVNGLNRWLRTQLVRYDIAPGFGVFAVMNAVRPMEIENSTRSPHYTAWAWQQVISDEDATAEHLTGICKKLYTIMCETEAHIIKTLPHLDVTLPPRIAVLQLSDLSESGDEKSEQRMIYEYLHSHTSRALILYDAKALTSKIYVWNKIVGCPLPIAEIAIDTTKPVTSVGGSVLRDQFAMQILHQPHLLT
;
A
#
# COMPACT_ATOMS: atom_id res chain seq x y z
N MET A 1 6.83 27.00 -8.73
CA MET A 1 6.07 25.95 -9.42
C MET A 1 4.74 26.53 -9.88
N ALA A 2 4.33 26.31 -11.14
CA ALA A 2 2.99 26.67 -11.60
C ALA A 2 1.94 25.89 -10.77
N PRO A 3 0.80 26.50 -10.40
CA PRO A 3 -0.23 25.81 -9.66
C PRO A 3 -0.74 24.63 -10.48
N PHE A 4 -0.82 23.46 -9.84
CA PHE A 4 -1.36 22.27 -10.45
C PHE A 4 -2.83 22.51 -10.87
N LYS A 5 -3.15 22.21 -12.13
CA LYS A 5 -4.52 22.24 -12.62
C LYS A 5 -5.11 20.82 -12.59
N PRO A 6 -6.08 20.53 -11.71
CA PRO A 6 -6.76 19.24 -11.70
C PRO A 6 -7.36 18.91 -13.06
N ARG A 7 -7.22 17.68 -13.53
CA ARG A 7 -7.85 17.21 -14.79
C ARG A 7 -9.33 16.87 -14.63
N LEU A 8 -9.74 16.56 -13.39
CA LEU A 8 -11.12 16.22 -13.06
C LEU A 8 -11.70 17.29 -12.14
N LEU A 9 -12.99 17.55 -12.27
CA LEU A 9 -13.77 18.25 -11.24
C LEU A 9 -13.80 17.38 -9.97
N ARG A 10 -13.88 17.99 -8.79
CA ARG A 10 -13.86 17.31 -7.50
C ARG A 10 -14.92 16.21 -7.42
N GLU A 11 -16.15 16.49 -7.82
CA GLU A 11 -17.23 15.51 -7.85
C GLU A 11 -16.91 14.31 -8.75
N THR A 12 -16.37 14.54 -9.94
CA THR A 12 -15.96 13.49 -10.87
C THR A 12 -14.84 12.64 -10.28
N ALA A 13 -13.89 13.26 -9.58
CA ALA A 13 -12.80 12.56 -8.90
C ALA A 13 -13.31 11.67 -7.76
N GLU A 14 -14.28 12.14 -6.97
CA GLU A 14 -14.92 11.35 -5.90
C GLU A 14 -15.69 10.14 -6.45
N ILE A 15 -16.42 10.33 -7.57
CA ILE A 15 -17.12 9.23 -8.27
C ILE A 15 -16.10 8.21 -8.79
N ALA A 16 -15.05 8.67 -9.46
CA ALA A 16 -13.99 7.80 -9.98
C ALA A 16 -13.30 7.01 -8.86
N PHE A 17 -13.03 7.67 -7.73
CA PHE A 17 -12.45 7.02 -6.56
C PHE A 17 -13.39 5.94 -5.96
N SER A 18 -14.70 6.18 -5.97
CA SER A 18 -15.69 5.16 -5.58
C SER A 18 -15.67 3.97 -6.55
N GLN A 19 -15.50 4.21 -7.86
CA GLN A 19 -15.38 3.14 -8.86
C GLN A 19 -14.10 2.34 -8.69
N ILE A 20 -12.95 2.99 -8.40
CA ILE A 20 -11.69 2.31 -8.05
C ILE A 20 -11.92 1.31 -6.93
N LYS A 21 -12.54 1.73 -5.81
CA LYS A 21 -12.83 0.85 -4.67
C LYS A 21 -13.70 -0.34 -5.06
N ARG A 22 -14.76 -0.09 -5.81
CA ARG A 22 -15.71 -1.14 -6.24
C ARG A 22 -15.06 -2.17 -7.14
N PHE A 23 -14.05 -1.79 -7.89
CA PHE A 23 -13.33 -2.69 -8.78
C PHE A 23 -12.20 -3.44 -8.07
N ILE A 24 -11.32 -2.73 -7.35
CA ILE A 24 -10.09 -3.32 -6.79
C ILE A 24 -10.36 -4.23 -5.59
N GLU A 25 -11.32 -3.87 -4.69
CA GLU A 25 -11.58 -4.65 -3.48
C GLU A 25 -12.00 -6.10 -3.76
N PRO A 26 -12.96 -6.37 -4.68
CA PRO A 26 -13.30 -7.74 -5.06
C PRO A 26 -12.14 -8.48 -5.73
N ARG A 27 -11.35 -7.80 -6.57
CA ARG A 27 -10.21 -8.42 -7.26
C ARG A 27 -9.10 -8.82 -6.30
N LEU A 28 -8.80 -7.98 -5.31
CA LEU A 28 -7.85 -8.32 -4.24
C LEU A 28 -8.36 -9.52 -3.43
N ALA A 29 -9.65 -9.51 -3.07
CA ALA A 29 -10.26 -10.59 -2.31
C ALA A 29 -10.24 -11.93 -3.06
N GLU A 30 -10.52 -11.92 -4.36
CA GLU A 30 -10.52 -13.10 -5.21
C GLU A 30 -9.09 -13.63 -5.44
N GLU A 31 -8.15 -12.77 -5.90
CA GLU A 31 -6.79 -13.18 -6.26
C GLU A 31 -6.01 -13.76 -5.08
N PHE A 32 -6.19 -13.19 -3.88
CA PHE A 32 -5.49 -13.62 -2.68
C PHE A 32 -6.37 -14.39 -1.69
N SER A 33 -7.57 -14.82 -2.10
CA SER A 33 -8.51 -15.58 -1.26
C SER A 33 -8.77 -14.91 0.10
N LEU A 34 -9.06 -13.60 0.10
CA LEU A 34 -9.16 -12.78 1.30
C LEU A 34 -10.62 -12.61 1.75
N ARG A 35 -10.85 -12.76 3.04
CA ARG A 35 -12.10 -12.41 3.70
C ARG A 35 -12.03 -10.98 4.23
N ARG A 36 -13.06 -10.17 3.96
CA ARG A 36 -13.14 -8.81 4.51
C ARG A 36 -13.40 -8.84 6.01
N VAL A 37 -12.63 -8.02 6.76
CA VAL A 37 -12.82 -7.80 8.20
C VAL A 37 -12.94 -6.30 8.49
N THR A 38 -13.60 -5.96 9.60
CA THR A 38 -13.75 -4.56 10.03
C THR A 38 -12.65 -4.22 11.01
N PRO A 39 -11.76 -3.27 10.68
CA PRO A 39 -10.67 -2.89 11.57
C PRO A 39 -11.17 -2.01 12.72
N PRO A 40 -10.46 -2.00 13.87
CA PRO A 40 -10.71 -1.04 14.93
C PRO A 40 -10.25 0.35 14.51
N LEU A 41 -10.85 1.39 15.08
CA LEU A 41 -10.37 2.77 14.93
C LEU A 41 -9.20 3.07 15.88
N TYR A 42 -9.21 2.46 17.04
CA TYR A 42 -8.17 2.58 18.08
C TYR A 42 -7.94 1.23 18.75
N VAL A 43 -6.78 1.08 19.36
CA VAL A 43 -6.36 -0.12 20.09
C VAL A 43 -5.81 0.28 21.48
N PRO A 44 -5.82 -0.63 22.46
CA PRO A 44 -5.19 -0.35 23.77
C PRO A 44 -3.71 -0.05 23.62
N VAL A 45 -3.22 0.97 24.34
CA VAL A 45 -1.78 1.28 24.40
C VAL A 45 -1.03 0.06 24.94
N GLY A 46 0.07 -0.29 24.28
CA GLY A 46 0.89 -1.46 24.67
C GLY A 46 0.32 -2.82 24.27
N SER A 47 -0.82 -2.87 23.54
CA SER A 47 -1.38 -4.14 23.05
C SER A 47 -0.53 -4.82 21.97
N GLY A 48 0.40 -4.10 21.32
CA GLY A 48 1.19 -4.59 20.20
C GLY A 48 0.39 -4.73 18.87
N LEU A 49 -0.84 -4.23 18.85
CA LEU A 49 -1.73 -4.35 17.68
C LEU A 49 -1.50 -3.26 16.63
N ASN A 50 -0.93 -2.11 17.02
CA ASN A 50 -0.53 -1.06 16.11
C ASN A 50 0.80 -1.42 15.42
N ASP A 51 1.01 -0.89 14.21
CA ASP A 51 2.29 -1.00 13.54
C ASP A 51 3.34 -0.11 14.27
N PRO A 52 4.65 -0.34 14.07
CA PRO A 52 5.68 0.50 14.65
C PRO A 52 5.54 1.97 14.24
N GLY A 53 5.85 2.88 15.15
CA GLY A 53 5.78 4.32 14.92
C GLY A 53 4.93 5.05 15.95
N GLU A 54 4.90 6.37 15.86
CA GLU A 54 4.09 7.20 16.75
C GLU A 54 2.61 7.13 16.41
N ALA A 55 1.75 7.12 17.45
CA ALA A 55 0.30 7.13 17.34
C ALA A 55 -0.28 8.20 18.28
N ILE A 56 -1.42 8.75 17.91
CA ILE A 56 -2.17 9.68 18.73
C ILE A 56 -2.82 8.90 19.86
N ARG A 57 -2.53 9.28 21.11
CA ARG A 57 -3.05 8.65 22.33
C ARG A 57 -4.11 9.49 23.01
N PHE A 58 -5.08 8.83 23.61
CA PHE A 58 -6.09 9.46 24.44
C PHE A 58 -6.63 8.49 25.46
N ARG A 59 -7.34 9.03 26.46
CA ARG A 59 -7.95 8.24 27.53
C ARG A 59 -9.46 8.17 27.36
N LEU A 60 -10.03 6.97 27.44
CA LEU A 60 -11.47 6.76 27.40
C LEU A 60 -12.11 7.22 28.71
N PRO A 61 -13.04 8.21 28.72
CA PRO A 61 -13.58 8.77 29.95
C PRO A 61 -14.29 7.75 30.84
N GLY A 62 -15.00 6.76 30.23
CA GLY A 62 -15.81 5.81 30.98
C GLY A 62 -14.99 4.71 31.67
N THR A 63 -13.85 4.31 31.14
CA THR A 63 -13.02 3.20 31.65
C THR A 63 -11.68 3.67 32.21
N GLY A 64 -11.26 4.89 31.89
CA GLY A 64 -9.91 5.39 32.20
C GLY A 64 -8.81 4.72 31.36
N GLN A 65 -9.15 3.81 30.43
CA GLN A 65 -8.19 3.09 29.63
C GLN A 65 -7.48 4.03 28.65
N GLU A 66 -6.15 3.90 28.54
CA GLU A 66 -5.37 4.57 27.51
C GLU A 66 -5.41 3.77 26.22
N VAL A 67 -5.73 4.46 25.13
CA VAL A 67 -5.85 3.90 23.78
C VAL A 67 -5.07 4.78 22.80
N GLU A 68 -4.73 4.20 21.67
CA GLU A 68 -4.06 4.90 20.57
C GLU A 68 -4.80 4.67 19.25
N LEU A 69 -4.90 5.72 18.43
CA LEU A 69 -5.44 5.59 17.09
C LEU A 69 -4.59 4.64 16.26
N VAL A 70 -5.25 3.91 15.37
CA VAL A 70 -4.58 3.00 14.45
C VAL A 70 -3.68 3.81 13.50
N ASN A 71 -2.39 3.43 13.44
CA ASN A 71 -1.40 3.98 12.51
C ASN A 71 -1.01 3.00 11.40
N GLY A 72 -1.40 1.73 11.53
CA GLY A 72 -1.23 0.66 10.57
C GLY A 72 -2.00 -0.58 11.00
N LEU A 73 -2.25 -1.52 10.08
CA LEU A 73 -3.08 -2.70 10.33
C LEU A 73 -2.35 -4.04 10.19
N ASN A 74 -1.08 -4.06 9.81
CA ASN A 74 -0.38 -5.32 9.54
C ASN A 74 -0.37 -6.25 10.75
N ARG A 75 -0.02 -5.73 11.93
CA ARG A 75 0.00 -6.49 13.18
C ARG A 75 -1.40 -6.93 13.60
N TRP A 76 -2.37 -6.02 13.51
CA TRP A 76 -3.76 -6.35 13.86
C TRP A 76 -4.32 -7.44 12.93
N LEU A 77 -4.12 -7.34 11.60
CA LEU A 77 -4.58 -8.34 10.65
C LEU A 77 -3.96 -9.71 10.90
N ARG A 78 -2.66 -9.78 11.25
CA ARG A 78 -2.02 -11.03 11.65
C ARG A 78 -2.69 -11.68 12.85
N THR A 79 -3.14 -10.90 13.85
CA THR A 79 -3.88 -11.48 14.97
C THR A 79 -5.25 -12.02 14.55
N GLN A 80 -5.86 -11.47 13.48
CA GLN A 80 -7.10 -12.02 12.93
C GLN A 80 -6.88 -13.35 12.21
N LEU A 81 -5.73 -13.56 11.54
CA LEU A 81 -5.40 -14.87 10.97
C LEU A 81 -5.43 -15.97 12.02
N VAL A 82 -4.79 -15.71 13.18
CA VAL A 82 -4.76 -16.64 14.30
C VAL A 82 -6.14 -16.79 14.94
N ARG A 83 -6.83 -15.68 15.21
CA ARG A 83 -8.13 -15.67 15.87
C ARG A 83 -9.21 -16.43 15.10
N TYR A 84 -9.16 -16.38 13.77
CA TYR A 84 -10.13 -17.04 12.90
C TYR A 84 -9.66 -18.40 12.39
N ASP A 85 -8.50 -18.89 12.85
CA ASP A 85 -7.89 -20.16 12.41
C ASP A 85 -7.84 -20.25 10.88
N ILE A 86 -7.29 -19.21 10.25
CA ILE A 86 -7.25 -19.12 8.79
C ILE A 86 -6.24 -20.12 8.23
N ALA A 87 -6.69 -20.99 7.32
CA ALA A 87 -5.87 -21.99 6.67
C ALA A 87 -4.85 -21.38 5.68
N PRO A 88 -3.71 -22.06 5.41
CA PRO A 88 -2.77 -21.65 4.37
C PRO A 88 -3.46 -21.43 3.00
N GLY A 89 -3.04 -20.39 2.29
CA GLY A 89 -3.64 -19.96 1.03
C GLY A 89 -4.84 -19.01 1.18
N PHE A 90 -5.34 -18.79 2.41
CA PHE A 90 -6.44 -17.87 2.70
C PHE A 90 -5.97 -16.72 3.59
N GLY A 91 -6.75 -15.65 3.61
CA GLY A 91 -6.37 -14.47 4.38
C GLY A 91 -7.53 -13.54 4.74
N VAL A 92 -7.15 -12.37 5.23
CA VAL A 92 -8.09 -11.29 5.59
C VAL A 92 -7.63 -9.97 4.99
N PHE A 93 -8.58 -9.09 4.66
CA PHE A 93 -8.28 -7.72 4.27
C PHE A 93 -9.20 -6.72 4.96
N ALA A 94 -8.72 -5.49 5.09
CA ALA A 94 -9.47 -4.38 5.63
C ALA A 94 -9.18 -3.09 4.87
N VAL A 95 -10.17 -2.20 4.84
CA VAL A 95 -9.98 -0.82 4.41
C VAL A 95 -9.49 -0.03 5.62
N MET A 96 -8.30 0.52 5.52
CA MET A 96 -7.65 1.27 6.58
C MET A 96 -7.84 2.78 6.39
N ASN A 97 -8.16 3.47 7.49
CA ASN A 97 -7.97 4.90 7.64
C ASN A 97 -7.12 5.08 8.89
N ALA A 98 -5.98 5.74 8.77
CA ALA A 98 -5.02 5.91 9.85
C ALA A 98 -4.51 7.35 9.89
N VAL A 99 -3.94 7.73 11.04
CA VAL A 99 -3.28 9.03 11.21
C VAL A 99 -1.83 8.78 11.58
N ARG A 100 -0.92 9.41 10.81
CA ARG A 100 0.53 9.43 11.06
C ARG A 100 0.92 10.84 11.52
N PRO A 101 0.95 11.12 12.82
CA PRO A 101 1.07 12.48 13.34
C PRO A 101 2.40 13.16 13.00
N MET A 102 3.45 12.38 12.74
CA MET A 102 4.79 12.88 12.39
C MET A 102 5.02 13.01 10.87
N GLU A 103 4.04 12.62 10.04
CA GLU A 103 4.19 12.75 8.58
C GLU A 103 4.12 14.24 8.18
N ILE A 104 5.16 14.71 7.50
CA ILE A 104 5.19 16.06 6.96
C ILE A 104 4.40 16.09 5.65
N GLU A 105 3.33 16.86 5.65
CA GLU A 105 2.48 17.00 4.46
C GLU A 105 3.25 17.62 3.28
N ASN A 106 3.10 17.00 2.13
CA ASN A 106 3.64 17.49 0.86
C ASN A 106 2.77 17.00 -0.32
N SER A 107 3.23 17.20 -1.56
CA SER A 107 2.46 16.82 -2.77
C SER A 107 2.18 15.31 -2.90
N THR A 108 2.85 14.45 -2.13
CA THR A 108 2.72 12.97 -2.22
C THR A 108 2.38 12.30 -0.89
N ARG A 109 2.42 13.04 0.22
CA ARG A 109 2.23 12.50 1.58
C ARG A 109 1.26 13.37 2.37
N SER A 110 0.43 12.73 3.18
CA SER A 110 -0.49 13.37 4.12
C SER A 110 -0.43 12.67 5.47
N PRO A 111 -0.64 13.39 6.58
CA PRO A 111 -0.86 12.78 7.89
C PRO A 111 -2.05 11.80 7.90
N HIS A 112 -3.08 12.06 7.09
CA HIS A 112 -4.15 11.11 6.84
C HIS A 112 -3.67 10.07 5.82
N TYR A 113 -3.74 8.80 6.22
CA TYR A 113 -3.24 7.66 5.45
C TYR A 113 -4.36 6.66 5.22
N THR A 114 -4.62 6.34 3.97
CA THR A 114 -5.62 5.35 3.61
C THR A 114 -5.00 4.21 2.79
N ALA A 115 -5.44 2.97 3.06
CA ALA A 115 -4.92 1.82 2.35
C ALA A 115 -5.92 0.66 2.31
N TRP A 116 -5.71 -0.25 1.36
CA TRP A 116 -6.23 -1.62 1.44
C TRP A 116 -5.12 -2.47 2.05
N ALA A 117 -5.28 -2.80 3.34
CA ALA A 117 -4.33 -3.65 4.07
C ALA A 117 -4.83 -5.10 4.08
N TRP A 118 -3.93 -6.06 3.93
CA TRP A 118 -4.27 -7.47 3.86
C TRP A 118 -3.15 -8.35 4.42
N GLN A 119 -3.53 -9.56 4.83
CA GLN A 119 -2.62 -10.61 5.30
C GLN A 119 -3.16 -11.96 4.86
N GLN A 120 -2.29 -12.83 4.32
CA GLN A 120 -2.61 -14.19 3.89
C GLN A 120 -1.66 -15.17 4.59
N VAL A 121 -2.19 -16.29 5.06
CA VAL A 121 -1.37 -17.39 5.62
C VAL A 121 -0.65 -18.09 4.46
N ILE A 122 0.65 -18.28 4.62
CA ILE A 122 1.47 -19.08 3.69
C ILE A 122 2.21 -20.18 4.44
N SER A 123 2.71 -21.17 3.73
CA SER A 123 3.61 -22.16 4.31
C SER A 123 4.98 -21.55 4.66
N ASP A 124 5.72 -22.15 5.58
CA ASP A 124 7.09 -21.70 5.88
C ASP A 124 8.02 -21.86 4.65
N GLU A 125 7.73 -22.81 3.79
CA GLU A 125 8.47 -23.08 2.53
C GLU A 125 8.26 -21.97 1.49
N ASP A 126 7.09 -21.32 1.50
CA ASP A 126 6.75 -20.18 0.62
C ASP A 126 7.35 -18.85 1.10
N ALA A 127 8.01 -18.82 2.26
CA ALA A 127 8.64 -17.61 2.78
C ALA A 127 9.93 -17.27 2.02
N THR A 128 9.79 -16.95 0.73
CA THR A 128 10.90 -16.71 -0.20
C THR A 128 10.76 -15.39 -0.95
N ALA A 129 11.87 -14.83 -1.41
CA ALA A 129 11.88 -13.64 -2.25
C ALA A 129 11.16 -13.85 -3.60
N GLU A 130 11.19 -15.09 -4.13
CA GLU A 130 10.47 -15.44 -5.36
C GLU A 130 8.96 -15.36 -5.14
N HIS A 131 8.45 -15.96 -4.06
CA HIS A 131 7.04 -15.87 -3.70
C HIS A 131 6.61 -14.43 -3.49
N LEU A 132 7.39 -13.65 -2.72
CA LEU A 132 7.13 -12.22 -2.47
C LEU A 132 7.02 -11.42 -3.78
N THR A 133 7.98 -11.57 -4.68
CA THR A 133 7.96 -10.85 -5.97
C THR A 133 6.84 -11.35 -6.89
N GLY A 134 6.46 -12.62 -6.80
CA GLY A 134 5.27 -13.19 -7.45
C GLY A 134 3.98 -12.50 -7.01
N ILE A 135 3.79 -12.33 -5.70
CA ILE A 135 2.66 -11.58 -5.11
C ILE A 135 2.65 -10.13 -5.60
N CYS A 136 3.81 -9.47 -5.62
CA CYS A 136 3.92 -8.09 -6.11
C CYS A 136 3.50 -7.96 -7.59
N LYS A 137 3.88 -8.91 -8.44
CA LYS A 137 3.48 -8.92 -9.86
C LYS A 137 1.98 -9.11 -10.03
N LYS A 138 1.36 -10.02 -9.28
CA LYS A 138 -0.10 -10.22 -9.26
C LYS A 138 -0.82 -8.95 -8.81
N LEU A 139 -0.36 -8.33 -7.74
CA LEU A 139 -0.92 -7.07 -7.25
C LEU A 139 -0.80 -5.95 -8.30
N TYR A 140 0.34 -5.83 -8.96
CA TYR A 140 0.53 -4.85 -10.03
C TYR A 140 -0.40 -5.09 -11.23
N THR A 141 -0.65 -6.35 -11.58
CA THR A 141 -1.63 -6.71 -12.61
C THR A 141 -3.03 -6.21 -12.24
N ILE A 142 -3.49 -6.42 -11.00
CA ILE A 142 -4.79 -5.91 -10.51
C ILE A 142 -4.85 -4.37 -10.60
N MET A 143 -3.74 -3.69 -10.29
CA MET A 143 -3.66 -2.23 -10.42
C MET A 143 -3.80 -1.77 -11.88
N CYS A 144 -3.13 -2.43 -12.82
CA CYS A 144 -3.28 -2.14 -14.25
C CYS A 144 -4.70 -2.41 -14.76
N GLU A 145 -5.33 -3.51 -14.34
CA GLU A 145 -6.73 -3.81 -14.66
C GLU A 145 -7.68 -2.76 -14.10
N THR A 146 -7.39 -2.27 -12.89
CA THR A 146 -8.18 -1.19 -12.26
C THR A 146 -8.07 0.11 -13.07
N GLU A 147 -6.87 0.51 -13.47
CA GLU A 147 -6.67 1.68 -14.32
C GLU A 147 -7.41 1.52 -15.66
N ALA A 148 -7.28 0.38 -16.32
CA ALA A 148 -7.97 0.09 -17.57
C ALA A 148 -9.50 0.15 -17.43
N HIS A 149 -10.04 -0.28 -16.27
CA HIS A 149 -11.46 -0.17 -15.95
C HIS A 149 -11.90 1.29 -15.82
N ILE A 150 -11.12 2.12 -15.12
CA ILE A 150 -11.41 3.55 -14.93
C ILE A 150 -11.35 4.31 -16.26
N ILE A 151 -10.37 4.03 -17.10
CA ILE A 151 -10.25 4.69 -18.42
C ILE A 151 -11.43 4.39 -19.33
N LYS A 152 -12.06 3.22 -19.23
CA LYS A 152 -13.29 2.93 -19.99
C LYS A 152 -14.46 3.85 -19.61
N THR A 153 -14.53 4.29 -18.35
CA THR A 153 -15.58 5.22 -17.88
C THR A 153 -15.17 6.69 -17.98
N LEU A 154 -13.87 6.96 -17.99
CA LEU A 154 -13.26 8.29 -18.09
C LEU A 154 -12.22 8.33 -19.23
N PRO A 155 -12.65 8.29 -20.51
CA PRO A 155 -11.73 8.11 -21.65
C PRO A 155 -10.75 9.25 -21.90
N HIS A 156 -10.91 10.38 -21.20
CA HIS A 156 -9.99 11.53 -21.25
C HIS A 156 -8.78 11.39 -20.32
N LEU A 157 -8.74 10.35 -19.50
CA LEU A 157 -7.56 10.02 -18.70
C LEU A 157 -6.57 9.20 -19.53
N ASP A 158 -5.29 9.51 -19.37
CA ASP A 158 -4.21 8.76 -20.01
C ASP A 158 -3.86 7.51 -19.21
N VAL A 159 -3.40 6.46 -19.89
CA VAL A 159 -2.74 5.31 -19.23
C VAL A 159 -1.44 5.79 -18.56
N THR A 160 -1.29 5.50 -17.28
CA THR A 160 -0.14 5.92 -16.46
C THR A 160 0.71 4.76 -15.97
N LEU A 161 0.09 3.60 -15.75
CA LEU A 161 0.78 2.40 -15.31
C LEU A 161 1.41 1.69 -16.51
N PRO A 162 2.75 1.53 -16.54
CA PRO A 162 3.41 0.79 -17.60
C PRO A 162 2.93 -0.67 -17.64
N PRO A 163 2.78 -1.27 -18.84
CA PRO A 163 2.34 -2.67 -18.97
C PRO A 163 3.40 -3.67 -18.48
N ARG A 164 4.63 -3.22 -18.28
CA ARG A 164 5.74 -4.02 -17.76
C ARG A 164 6.33 -3.33 -16.54
N ILE A 165 6.59 -4.12 -15.49
CA ILE A 165 7.24 -3.68 -14.27
C ILE A 165 8.62 -4.33 -14.16
N ALA A 166 9.64 -3.53 -13.84
CA ALA A 166 10.96 -4.03 -13.51
C ALA A 166 10.98 -4.63 -12.10
N VAL A 167 11.89 -5.58 -11.87
CA VAL A 167 12.10 -6.20 -10.55
C VAL A 167 13.57 -6.09 -10.23
N LEU A 168 13.92 -5.41 -9.15
CA LEU A 168 15.28 -5.22 -8.69
C LEU A 168 15.40 -5.57 -7.21
N GLN A 169 16.53 -6.17 -6.85
CA GLN A 169 16.89 -6.39 -5.47
C GLN A 169 17.54 -5.12 -4.91
N LEU A 170 17.24 -4.80 -3.66
CA LEU A 170 17.77 -3.58 -3.02
C LEU A 170 19.30 -3.55 -3.00
N SER A 171 19.95 -4.70 -2.79
CA SER A 171 21.42 -4.80 -2.84
C SER A 171 22.03 -4.50 -4.20
N ASP A 172 21.26 -4.62 -5.30
CA ASP A 172 21.75 -4.33 -6.65
C ASP A 172 21.73 -2.82 -6.95
N LEU A 173 20.98 -2.06 -6.16
CA LEU A 173 20.87 -0.60 -6.29
C LEU A 173 21.82 0.15 -5.33
N SER A 174 22.05 -0.35 -4.13
CA SER A 174 22.79 0.37 -3.09
C SER A 174 23.68 -0.52 -2.24
N GLU A 175 24.96 -0.14 -2.17
CA GLU A 175 25.90 -0.71 -1.19
C GLU A 175 25.81 0.02 0.17
N SER A 176 25.29 1.26 0.22
CA SER A 176 25.34 2.12 1.41
C SER A 176 24.19 1.93 2.41
N GLY A 177 23.06 1.40 1.96
CA GLY A 177 21.90 1.10 2.83
C GLY A 177 21.22 2.30 3.51
N ASP A 178 21.58 3.54 3.14
CA ASP A 178 20.92 4.72 3.68
C ASP A 178 19.71 5.14 2.82
N GLU A 179 18.63 5.59 3.47
CA GLU A 179 17.35 5.92 2.84
C GLU A 179 17.45 7.00 1.77
N LYS A 180 18.36 7.98 1.92
CA LYS A 180 18.51 9.07 0.94
C LYS A 180 19.16 8.57 -0.34
N SER A 181 20.15 7.70 -0.23
CA SER A 181 20.79 7.06 -1.38
C SER A 181 19.82 6.14 -2.11
N GLU A 182 19.00 5.36 -1.37
CA GLU A 182 17.96 4.54 -1.94
C GLU A 182 16.94 5.38 -2.72
N GLN A 183 16.41 6.44 -2.15
CA GLN A 183 15.44 7.33 -2.81
C GLN A 183 16.01 7.97 -4.07
N ARG A 184 17.27 8.40 -4.03
CA ARG A 184 17.96 8.97 -5.19
C ARG A 184 18.09 7.95 -6.32
N MET A 185 18.48 6.73 -6.01
CA MET A 185 18.66 5.69 -7.01
C MET A 185 17.34 5.21 -7.62
N ILE A 186 16.28 5.09 -6.83
CA ILE A 186 14.92 4.83 -7.33
C ILE A 186 14.52 5.95 -8.29
N TYR A 187 14.81 7.22 -7.95
CA TYR A 187 14.55 8.36 -8.83
C TYR A 187 15.32 8.24 -10.15
N GLU A 188 16.63 8.04 -10.10
CA GLU A 188 17.50 7.93 -11.29
C GLU A 188 17.07 6.76 -12.18
N TYR A 189 16.76 5.61 -11.56
CA TYR A 189 16.29 4.42 -12.28
C TYR A 189 14.98 4.70 -13.02
N LEU A 190 13.93 5.14 -12.32
CA LEU A 190 12.62 5.36 -12.91
C LEU A 190 12.55 6.56 -13.86
N HIS A 191 13.46 7.53 -13.71
CA HIS A 191 13.58 8.66 -14.62
C HIS A 191 14.21 8.26 -15.95
N SER A 192 15.24 7.43 -15.93
CA SER A 192 16.04 7.05 -17.12
C SER A 192 15.51 5.81 -17.84
N HIS A 193 14.83 4.91 -17.15
CA HIS A 193 14.38 3.63 -17.69
C HIS A 193 13.05 3.72 -18.45
N THR A 194 12.95 2.91 -19.52
CA THR A 194 11.68 2.77 -20.28
C THR A 194 10.55 2.19 -19.46
N SER A 195 10.85 1.25 -18.54
CA SER A 195 9.90 0.80 -17.55
C SER A 195 9.86 1.80 -16.39
N ARG A 196 8.81 2.60 -16.35
CA ARG A 196 8.56 3.59 -15.30
C ARG A 196 7.80 3.01 -14.11
N ALA A 197 7.94 1.70 -13.89
CA ALA A 197 7.42 0.97 -12.75
C ALA A 197 8.47 -0.04 -12.25
N LEU A 198 8.58 -0.18 -10.94
CA LEU A 198 9.61 -0.95 -10.27
C LEU A 198 9.03 -1.69 -9.05
N ILE A 199 9.29 -3.00 -8.96
CA ILE A 199 9.25 -3.77 -7.72
C ILE A 199 10.66 -3.75 -7.16
N LEU A 200 10.86 -3.06 -6.05
CA LEU A 200 12.10 -3.08 -5.29
C LEU A 200 11.93 -3.99 -4.09
N TYR A 201 12.74 -5.05 -3.97
CA TYR A 201 12.63 -6.01 -2.88
C TYR A 201 13.95 -6.20 -2.12
N ASP A 202 13.83 -6.50 -0.83
CA ASP A 202 14.93 -6.96 0.03
C ASP A 202 14.74 -8.45 0.31
N ALA A 203 15.63 -9.27 -0.24
CA ALA A 203 15.58 -10.72 -0.06
C ALA A 203 15.90 -11.17 1.37
N LYS A 204 16.65 -10.38 2.14
CA LYS A 204 17.00 -10.70 3.53
C LYS A 204 15.86 -10.35 4.51
N ALA A 205 15.30 -9.16 4.32
CA ALA A 205 14.17 -8.70 5.14
C ALA A 205 12.82 -9.26 4.67
N LEU A 206 12.74 -9.89 3.49
CA LEU A 206 11.52 -10.35 2.84
C LEU A 206 10.46 -9.22 2.72
N THR A 207 10.92 -8.05 2.35
CA THR A 207 10.08 -6.86 2.13
C THR A 207 10.15 -6.41 0.68
N SER A 208 9.10 -5.73 0.22
CA SER A 208 9.06 -5.16 -1.13
C SER A 208 8.20 -3.93 -1.17
N LYS A 209 8.54 -3.01 -2.10
CA LYS A 209 7.73 -1.84 -2.45
C LYS A 209 7.51 -1.77 -3.95
N ILE A 210 6.33 -1.35 -4.35
CA ILE A 210 6.00 -1.07 -5.75
C ILE A 210 6.03 0.43 -5.95
N TYR A 211 6.92 0.87 -6.84
CA TYR A 211 7.06 2.28 -7.24
C TYR A 211 6.60 2.48 -8.68
N VAL A 212 6.00 3.63 -8.93
CA VAL A 212 5.69 4.10 -10.29
C VAL A 212 6.17 5.53 -10.46
N TRP A 213 6.58 5.88 -11.68
CA TRP A 213 6.90 7.27 -12.00
C TRP A 213 5.62 8.08 -12.14
N ASN A 214 5.42 9.06 -11.27
CA ASN A 214 4.31 9.99 -11.39
C ASN A 214 4.71 11.21 -12.23
N LYS A 215 4.09 11.37 -13.38
CA LYS A 215 4.40 12.47 -14.32
C LYS A 215 3.96 13.85 -13.80
N ILE A 216 3.02 13.90 -12.87
CA ILE A 216 2.44 15.13 -12.36
C ILE A 216 3.38 15.80 -11.36
N VAL A 217 3.84 15.00 -10.39
CA VAL A 217 4.77 15.49 -9.36
C VAL A 217 6.24 15.32 -9.76
N GLY A 218 6.52 14.62 -10.86
CA GLY A 218 7.86 14.44 -11.39
C GLY A 218 8.78 13.60 -10.50
N CYS A 219 8.23 12.65 -9.76
CA CYS A 219 9.01 11.78 -8.89
C CYS A 219 8.42 10.36 -8.78
N PRO A 220 9.21 9.38 -8.28
CA PRO A 220 8.72 8.07 -7.89
C PRO A 220 7.65 8.16 -6.80
N LEU A 221 6.57 7.40 -6.99
CA LEU A 221 5.49 7.30 -6.05
C LEU A 221 5.37 5.86 -5.57
N PRO A 222 5.52 5.56 -4.28
CA PRO A 222 5.22 4.23 -3.75
C PRO A 222 3.71 4.03 -3.78
N ILE A 223 3.25 2.92 -4.37
CA ILE A 223 1.82 2.60 -4.49
C ILE A 223 1.42 1.36 -3.72
N ALA A 224 2.38 0.53 -3.32
CA ALA A 224 2.16 -0.61 -2.43
C ALA A 224 3.42 -0.98 -1.66
N GLU A 225 3.22 -1.57 -0.49
CA GLU A 225 4.25 -2.14 0.38
C GLU A 225 3.83 -3.55 0.78
N ILE A 226 4.70 -4.55 0.62
CA ILE A 226 4.42 -5.95 0.89
C ILE A 226 5.56 -6.56 1.70
N ALA A 227 5.25 -7.46 2.62
CA ALA A 227 6.24 -8.18 3.40
C ALA A 227 5.79 -9.61 3.69
N ILE A 228 6.76 -10.52 3.84
CA ILE A 228 6.55 -11.82 4.45
C ILE A 228 7.02 -11.74 5.89
N ASP A 229 6.18 -12.17 6.81
CA ASP A 229 6.47 -12.22 8.24
C ASP A 229 6.43 -13.68 8.72
N THR A 230 7.58 -14.20 9.11
CA THR A 230 7.77 -15.57 9.59
C THR A 230 7.65 -15.71 11.11
N THR A 231 7.28 -14.63 11.81
CA THR A 231 7.12 -14.64 13.27
C THR A 231 5.95 -15.54 13.68
N LYS A 232 6.23 -16.56 14.49
CA LYS A 232 5.17 -17.47 14.97
C LYS A 232 4.13 -16.70 15.82
N PRO A 233 2.88 -17.18 15.86
CA PRO A 233 2.44 -18.53 15.51
C PRO A 233 2.09 -18.77 14.05
N VAL A 234 2.09 -17.75 13.18
CA VAL A 234 1.68 -17.91 11.78
C VAL A 234 2.68 -17.25 10.84
N THR A 235 3.08 -17.94 9.77
CA THR A 235 3.81 -17.34 8.65
C THR A 235 2.82 -16.73 7.68
N SER A 236 3.01 -15.48 7.32
CA SER A 236 2.08 -14.75 6.46
C SER A 236 2.79 -13.85 5.46
N VAL A 237 2.17 -13.63 4.32
CA VAL A 237 2.49 -12.56 3.38
C VAL A 237 1.38 -11.53 3.42
N GLY A 238 1.73 -10.26 3.37
CA GLY A 238 0.74 -9.21 3.34
C GLY A 238 1.34 -7.82 3.19
N GLY A 239 0.47 -6.83 3.22
CA GLY A 239 0.91 -5.46 3.06
C GLY A 239 -0.25 -4.51 2.85
N SER A 240 0.06 -3.41 2.18
CA SER A 240 -0.88 -2.34 1.93
C SER A 240 -0.77 -1.82 0.51
N VAL A 241 -1.89 -1.69 -0.18
CA VAL A 241 -2.01 -0.83 -1.36
C VAL A 241 -2.32 0.57 -0.85
N LEU A 242 -1.43 1.52 -1.15
CA LEU A 242 -1.52 2.91 -0.72
C LEU A 242 -2.59 3.61 -1.55
N ARG A 243 -3.81 3.66 -1.02
CA ARG A 243 -5.02 4.00 -1.74
C ARG A 243 -4.99 5.40 -2.36
N ASP A 244 -4.51 6.38 -1.60
CA ASP A 244 -4.47 7.77 -2.07
C ASP A 244 -3.39 7.96 -3.13
N GLN A 245 -2.21 7.36 -2.96
CA GLN A 245 -1.12 7.39 -3.93
C GLN A 245 -1.50 6.68 -5.23
N PHE A 246 -2.17 5.52 -5.11
CA PHE A 246 -2.66 4.80 -6.28
C PHE A 246 -3.75 5.60 -7.04
N ALA A 247 -4.71 6.18 -6.32
CA ALA A 247 -5.73 7.04 -6.92
C ALA A 247 -5.12 8.30 -7.55
N MET A 248 -4.15 8.93 -6.89
CA MET A 248 -3.41 10.06 -7.44
C MET A 248 -2.70 9.70 -8.74
N GLN A 249 -2.12 8.50 -8.84
CA GLN A 249 -1.46 8.01 -10.04
C GLN A 249 -2.44 7.92 -11.21
N ILE A 250 -3.56 7.21 -11.05
CA ILE A 250 -4.48 6.89 -12.16
C ILE A 250 -5.50 7.98 -12.46
N LEU A 251 -5.83 8.85 -11.50
CA LEU A 251 -6.77 9.94 -11.71
C LEU A 251 -6.09 11.28 -12.06
N HIS A 252 -4.76 11.32 -12.06
CA HIS A 252 -4.00 12.54 -12.29
C HIS A 252 -4.41 13.70 -11.37
N GLN A 253 -4.70 13.39 -10.09
CA GLN A 253 -5.12 14.37 -9.09
C GLN A 253 -4.12 14.42 -7.94
N PRO A 254 -3.72 15.61 -7.43
CA PRO A 254 -3.07 15.71 -6.13
C PRO A 254 -4.12 15.45 -5.06
N HIS A 255 -3.75 14.86 -3.94
CA HIS A 255 -4.60 14.56 -2.77
C HIS A 255 -6.11 14.80 -2.91
N LEU A 256 -6.90 13.71 -2.92
CA LEU A 256 -8.37 13.77 -3.01
C LEU A 256 -9.06 14.19 -1.69
N LEU A 257 -8.30 14.34 -0.59
CA LEU A 257 -8.85 14.41 0.77
C LEU A 257 -8.51 15.69 1.53
N THR A 258 -8.02 16.72 0.87
CA THR A 258 -7.86 18.08 1.46
C THR A 258 -8.86 19.06 0.91
#